data_1a6d4e36201e252353e33e06c3c381c7
#
_entry.id   1a6d4e36201e252353e33e06c3c381c7
#
_cell.length_a   1.000
_cell.length_b   1.000
_cell.length_c   1.000
_cell.angle_alpha   90.00
_cell.angle_beta   90.00
_cell.angle_gamma   90.00
#
_symmetry.space_group_name_H-M   'P 1'
#
loop_
_entity.id
_entity.type
_entity.pdbx_description
1 polymer ?
#
loop_
_entity_poly.entity_id
_entity_poly.type
_entity_poly.pdbx_seq_one_letter_code
_entity_poly.pdbx_strand_id
1 'polypeptide(L)' 'MTQEQFQQFWLQLKTPLKASWGNITESDLGEIQGNLAIFGEVLQKRYGEGHKDEVRLWVERRHAHWSGNYIGYQDPKPTA' A
#
# COMPACT_ATOMS: atom_id res chain seq x y z
N MET A 1 4.55 -1.51 10.18
CA MET A 1 3.57 -2.57 9.86
C MET A 1 4.29 -3.90 9.78
N THR A 2 3.78 -4.92 10.43
CA THR A 2 4.35 -6.27 10.37
C THR A 2 3.85 -7.02 9.16
N GLN A 3 4.49 -8.15 8.83
CA GLN A 3 4.04 -9.02 7.76
C GLN A 3 2.59 -9.48 7.98
N GLU A 4 2.26 -9.85 9.21
CA GLU A 4 0.91 -10.30 9.54
C GLU A 4 -0.12 -9.19 9.36
N GLN A 5 0.18 -7.97 9.81
CA GLN A 5 -0.69 -6.82 9.62
C GLN A 5 -0.89 -6.51 8.15
N PHE A 6 0.17 -6.57 7.37
CA PHE A 6 0.11 -6.33 5.94
C PHE A 6 -0.79 -7.36 5.25
N GLN A 7 -0.64 -8.62 5.59
CA GLN A 7 -1.43 -9.70 5.01
C GLN A 7 -2.92 -9.51 5.33
N GLN A 8 -3.25 -9.16 6.55
CA GLN A 8 -4.64 -8.92 6.95
C GLN A 8 -5.25 -7.72 6.24
N PHE A 9 -4.44 -6.71 6.00
CA PHE A 9 -4.89 -5.47 5.36
C PHE A 9 -4.93 -5.57 3.83
N TRP A 10 -4.30 -6.57 3.25
CA TRP A 10 -4.04 -6.65 1.81
C TRP A 10 -5.31 -6.51 0.96
N LEU A 11 -6.39 -7.19 1.32
CA LEU A 11 -7.64 -7.12 0.55
C LEU A 11 -8.25 -5.72 0.54
N GLN A 12 -8.00 -4.95 1.58
CA GLN A 12 -8.47 -3.56 1.66
C GLN A 12 -7.51 -2.59 0.97
N LEU A 13 -6.27 -3.01 0.78
CA LEU A 13 -5.21 -2.15 0.25
C LEU A 13 -5.07 -2.25 -1.26
N LYS A 14 -5.21 -3.44 -1.83
CA LYS A 14 -4.81 -3.68 -3.23
C LYS A 14 -5.52 -2.80 -4.24
N THR A 15 -6.81 -2.57 -4.09
CA THR A 15 -7.58 -1.76 -5.04
C THR A 15 -7.18 -0.28 -4.97
N PRO A 16 -7.17 0.37 -3.78
CA PRO A 16 -6.73 1.75 -3.71
C PRO A 16 -5.25 1.92 -4.04
N LEU A 17 -4.43 0.91 -3.74
CA LEU A 17 -3.00 0.94 -4.09
C LEU A 17 -2.83 1.08 -5.60
N LYS A 18 -3.49 0.24 -6.36
CA LYS A 18 -3.41 0.30 -7.83
C LYS A 18 -3.99 1.61 -8.36
N ALA A 19 -5.08 2.09 -7.80
CA ALA A 19 -5.72 3.31 -8.23
C ALA A 19 -4.85 4.55 -7.99
N SER A 20 -4.10 4.57 -6.88
CA SER A 20 -3.27 5.71 -6.51
C SER A 20 -1.86 5.64 -7.09
N TRP A 21 -1.36 4.45 -7.32
CA TRP A 21 0.04 4.21 -7.74
C TRP A 21 0.05 3.39 -9.02
N GLY A 22 -0.15 4.09 -10.14
CA GLY A 22 -0.37 3.47 -11.45
C GLY A 22 0.78 2.65 -12.00
N ASN A 23 2.00 2.81 -11.46
CA ASN A 23 3.13 1.98 -11.89
C ASN A 23 3.05 0.55 -11.34
N ILE A 24 2.19 0.32 -10.35
CA ILE A 24 1.95 -1.02 -9.84
C ILE A 24 0.90 -1.68 -10.74
N THR A 25 1.24 -2.83 -11.29
CA THR A 25 0.37 -3.54 -12.24
C THR A 25 -0.46 -4.60 -11.55
N GLU A 26 -1.45 -5.14 -12.27
CA GLU A 26 -2.22 -6.28 -11.79
C GLU A 26 -1.33 -7.48 -11.51
N SER A 27 -0.33 -7.70 -12.37
CA SER A 27 0.67 -8.74 -12.19
C SER A 27 1.44 -8.56 -10.89
N ASP A 28 1.81 -7.32 -10.57
CA ASP A 28 2.50 -6.99 -9.33
C ASP A 28 1.63 -7.33 -8.12
N LEU A 29 0.35 -7.00 -8.19
CA LEU A 29 -0.59 -7.33 -7.12
C LEU A 29 -0.68 -8.83 -6.91
N GLY A 30 -0.69 -9.59 -8.00
CA GLY A 30 -0.70 -11.04 -7.95
C GLY A 30 0.56 -11.64 -7.33
N GLU A 31 1.71 -11.00 -7.53
CA GLU A 31 2.96 -11.43 -6.92
C GLU A 31 3.00 -11.10 -5.43
N ILE A 32 2.51 -9.92 -5.06
CA ILE A 32 2.54 -9.46 -3.67
C ILE A 32 1.66 -10.33 -2.78
N GLN A 33 0.40 -10.47 -3.09
CA GLN A 33 -0.56 -11.32 -2.37
C GLN A 33 -0.45 -11.24 -0.85
N GLY A 34 -0.26 -10.01 -0.34
CA GLY A 34 -0.13 -9.82 1.10
C GLY A 34 1.25 -10.12 1.68
N ASN A 35 2.26 -10.35 0.84
CA ASN A 35 3.62 -10.57 1.29
C ASN A 35 4.38 -9.24 1.34
N LEU A 36 4.72 -8.80 2.54
CA LEU A 36 5.37 -7.50 2.75
C LEU A 36 6.76 -7.43 2.10
N ALA A 37 7.52 -8.51 2.13
CA ALA A 37 8.85 -8.54 1.52
C ALA A 37 8.76 -8.37 0.00
N ILE A 38 7.82 -9.06 -0.63
CA ILE A 38 7.60 -8.93 -2.07
C ILE A 38 7.09 -7.53 -2.41
N PHE A 39 6.23 -6.97 -1.57
CA PHE A 39 5.77 -5.59 -1.74
C PHE A 39 6.96 -4.61 -1.78
N GLY A 40 7.92 -4.77 -0.86
CA GLY A 40 9.14 -3.95 -0.85
C GLY A 40 9.95 -4.10 -2.13
N GLU A 41 10.09 -5.32 -2.64
CA GLU A 41 10.80 -5.58 -3.90
C GLU A 41 10.09 -4.92 -5.09
N VAL A 42 8.76 -5.00 -5.14
CA VAL A 42 7.97 -4.36 -6.19
C VAL A 42 8.12 -2.84 -6.14
N LEU A 43 8.10 -2.25 -4.95
CA LEU A 43 8.30 -0.81 -4.80
C LEU A 43 9.67 -0.38 -5.31
N GLN A 44 10.71 -1.15 -4.97
CA GLN A 44 12.06 -0.88 -5.45
C GLN A 44 12.12 -0.94 -6.98
N LYS A 45 11.47 -1.93 -7.57
CA LYS A 45 11.46 -2.14 -9.01
C LYS A 45 10.69 -1.05 -9.75
N ARG A 46 9.54 -0.63 -9.22
CA ARG A 46 8.64 0.29 -9.92
C ARG A 46 8.91 1.76 -9.61
N TYR A 47 9.37 2.08 -8.41
CA TYR A 47 9.56 3.46 -7.96
C TYR A 47 11.00 3.80 -7.60
N GLY A 48 11.83 2.80 -7.29
CA GLY A 48 13.23 3.00 -6.93
C GLY A 48 13.40 3.66 -5.58
N GLU A 49 14.66 3.98 -5.25
CA GLU A 49 15.05 4.52 -3.94
C GLU A 49 14.38 5.87 -3.63
N GLY A 50 14.16 6.68 -4.65
CA GLY A 50 13.67 8.04 -4.43
C GLY A 50 12.20 8.14 -4.07
N HIS A 51 11.39 7.15 -4.45
CA HIS A 51 9.93 7.25 -4.34
C HIS A 51 9.28 6.12 -3.57
N LYS A 52 9.99 5.02 -3.33
CA LYS A 52 9.40 3.87 -2.64
C LYS A 52 8.90 4.22 -1.24
N ASP A 53 9.58 5.15 -0.56
CA ASP A 53 9.20 5.54 0.80
C ASP A 53 7.89 6.32 0.82
N GLU A 54 7.59 7.07 -0.24
CA GLU A 54 6.31 7.75 -0.37
C GLU A 54 5.16 6.75 -0.40
N VAL A 55 5.33 5.67 -1.18
CA VAL A 55 4.31 4.63 -1.28
C VAL A 55 4.15 3.91 0.07
N ARG A 56 5.26 3.58 0.72
CA ARG A 56 5.21 2.92 2.03
C ARG A 56 4.51 3.78 3.07
N LEU A 57 4.82 5.07 3.10
CA LEU A 57 4.19 5.98 4.05
C LEU A 57 2.68 6.08 3.80
N TRP A 58 2.28 6.16 2.54
CA TRP A 58 0.87 6.17 2.16
C TRP A 58 0.16 4.91 2.65
N VAL A 59 0.78 3.74 2.45
CA VAL A 59 0.22 2.47 2.90
C VAL A 59 0.10 2.43 4.43
N GLU A 60 1.11 2.90 5.14
CA GLU A 60 1.09 2.90 6.60
C GLU A 60 -0.01 3.80 7.17
N ARG A 61 -0.22 4.96 6.54
CA ARG A 61 -1.30 5.86 6.94
C ARG A 61 -2.67 5.23 6.71
N ARG A 62 -2.86 4.56 5.59
CA ARG A 62 -4.11 3.85 5.33
C ARG A 62 -4.33 2.72 6.31
N HIS A 63 -3.29 1.98 6.62
CA HIS A 63 -3.39 0.90 7.62
C HIS A 63 -3.75 1.44 9.00
N ALA A 64 -3.12 2.52 9.40
CA ALA A 64 -3.41 3.15 10.69
C ALA A 64 -4.87 3.61 10.76
N HIS A 65 -5.38 4.19 9.69
CA HIS A 65 -6.77 4.60 9.62
C HIS A 65 -7.72 3.40 9.67
N TRP A 66 -7.43 2.38 8.88
CA TRP A 66 -8.24 1.16 8.80
C TRP A 66 -8.28 0.44 10.15
N SER A 67 -7.16 0.37 10.84
CA SER A 67 -7.06 -0.31 12.14
C SER A 67 -7.62 0.53 13.30
N GLY A 68 -7.97 1.79 13.03
CA GLY A 68 -8.47 2.69 14.07
C GLY A 68 -7.40 3.30 14.94
N ASN A 69 -6.13 3.13 14.60
CA ASN A 69 -5.01 3.64 15.41
C ASN A 69 -4.67 5.10 15.13
N TYR A 70 -5.17 5.65 14.04
CA TYR A 70 -4.89 7.02 13.66
C TYR A 70 -6.17 7.84 13.68
N ILE A 71 -6.36 8.56 14.78
CA ILE A 71 -7.55 9.40 14.97
C ILE A 71 -7.40 10.66 14.11
N GLY A 72 -8.42 10.97 13.33
CA GLY A 72 -8.45 12.17 12.51
C GLY A 72 -7.95 11.98 11.09
N TYR A 73 -7.40 10.82 10.75
CA TYR A 73 -7.04 10.56 9.37
C TYR A 73 -8.29 10.29 8.55
N GLN A 74 -8.39 10.95 7.42
CA GLN A 74 -9.44 10.68 6.44
C GLN A 74 -8.79 10.41 5.11
N ASP A 75 -9.25 9.38 4.41
CA ASP A 75 -8.81 9.14 3.04
C ASP A 75 -9.16 10.36 2.19
N PRO A 76 -8.23 10.79 1.32
CA PRO A 76 -8.57 11.81 0.35
C PRO A 76 -9.78 11.32 -0.44
N LYS A 77 -10.83 12.11 -0.46
CA LYS A 77 -12.00 11.76 -1.28
C LYS A 77 -11.54 11.74 -2.73
N PRO A 78 -11.95 10.72 -3.51
CA PRO A 78 -11.69 10.79 -4.93
C PRO A 78 -12.32 12.08 -5.43
N THR A 79 -11.50 12.93 -6.01
CA THR A 79 -11.97 14.05 -6.77
C THR A 79 -12.68 13.46 -7.97
N ALA A 80 -13.93 13.19 -7.77
CA ALA A 80 -14.71 12.78 -8.93
C ALA A 80 -14.90 13.99 -9.80
#